data_4fe58557489ba78ddc50bf86b59d1463
#
_entry.id   4fe58557489ba78ddc50bf86b59d1463
#
_cell.length_a   1.000
_cell.length_b   1.000
_cell.length_c   1.000
_cell.angle_alpha   90.00
_cell.angle_beta   90.00
_cell.angle_gamma   90.00
#
_symmetry.space_group_name_H-M   'P 1'
#
loop_
_entity.id
_entity.type
_entity.pdbx_description
1 polymer ?
#
loop_
_entity_poly.entity_id
_entity_poly.type
_entity_poly.pdbx_seq_one_letter_code
_entity_poly.pdbx_strand_id
1 'polypeptide(L)'
;MHLRFRGERPAWKRHAALSAMMTAAVAATMAAATADDDAGIPQVRFINEQIAAGWADANLQPSAEATDGEWCRRVHLDLIGRIPTTEELRSFLAAKTPSRRVELVGRLLGDEYVDEYARNWTDVWTTVLIGRDAGNDRVNRPGMRQYLRRAFSKNIPYDRFMEELVTATGANANRKDVDGFNGATNFLSGKLEEMGVANAVQATAKTAQIFLGLQVQCTQCHNHPFNKGKQNQFWELNAFFRQTRALRRFDGSRDVRWVELVDEDWAGEGGNPQEAELYYELRNGLMKVAYPVFIDGTEISKSGYLPGKMEDGTPYGAHRRRELAKLIKAHPLFRKAIVNRMWGHFMGYGFTKPVDDLGEHNPPSHPELLDGLAERFREQSFDLKELTRWIVLSRPYALSSRVSEGNAADDPAVGEKPRFSRFYLRQMQAEQLYESLLTATQADKTQGGEEAAKKKDQWLGQFVIAFGTDEGDDATTFNGSIPQVLMMFNGDLIKQATRTGKGGFLDSVATGGTAPRAKIDALYMAALARKPSSTELKMANKILEARGGDVAGALQDVWWAVLNSNEFIINH
;
A
#
# COMPACT_ATOMS: atom_id res chain seq x y z
N MET A 1 18.10 -10.69 -86.24
CA MET A 1 17.39 -9.58 -85.57
C MET A 1 17.16 -10.02 -84.10
N HIS A 2 18.10 -9.65 -83.22
CA HIS A 2 18.10 -10.11 -81.79
C HIS A 2 17.49 -8.99 -80.95
N LEU A 3 16.35 -9.23 -80.32
CA LEU A 3 15.76 -8.36 -79.31
C LEU A 3 16.23 -8.84 -77.91
N ARG A 4 16.98 -7.98 -77.21
CA ARG A 4 17.35 -8.17 -75.82
C ARG A 4 16.21 -7.71 -74.88
N PHE A 5 15.61 -8.61 -74.14
CA PHE A 5 14.74 -8.27 -73.00
C PHE A 5 15.59 -7.85 -71.79
N ARG A 6 15.43 -6.60 -71.33
CA ARG A 6 15.90 -6.14 -70.05
C ARG A 6 14.90 -6.61 -68.94
N GLY A 7 15.31 -7.48 -68.07
CA GLY A 7 14.50 -7.90 -66.94
C GLY A 7 14.43 -6.80 -65.89
N GLU A 8 13.24 -6.29 -65.66
CA GLU A 8 12.92 -5.46 -64.52
C GLU A 8 12.82 -6.34 -63.25
N ARG A 9 13.50 -5.94 -62.17
CA ARG A 9 13.39 -6.63 -60.87
C ARG A 9 12.04 -6.34 -60.25
N PRO A 10 11.28 -7.30 -59.71
CA PRO A 10 9.94 -7.10 -59.19
C PRO A 10 9.93 -6.21 -57.95
N ALA A 11 9.02 -5.24 -57.93
CA ALA A 11 8.85 -4.19 -56.92
C ALA A 11 8.69 -4.70 -55.46
N TRP A 12 8.25 -5.96 -55.26
CA TRP A 12 8.04 -6.53 -53.93
C TRP A 12 9.33 -6.68 -53.13
N LYS A 13 10.50 -6.83 -53.74
CA LYS A 13 11.80 -6.88 -53.02
C LYS A 13 12.24 -5.53 -52.42
N ARG A 14 11.71 -4.42 -52.93
CA ARG A 14 11.98 -3.07 -52.36
C ARG A 14 11.13 -2.79 -51.13
N HIS A 15 9.92 -3.30 -51.05
CA HIS A 15 9.06 -3.12 -49.89
C HIS A 15 9.50 -3.99 -48.70
N ALA A 16 9.99 -5.22 -48.96
CA ALA A 16 10.52 -6.09 -47.91
C ALA A 16 11.79 -5.52 -47.24
N ALA A 17 12.66 -4.88 -48.01
CA ALA A 17 13.87 -4.26 -47.47
C ALA A 17 13.59 -2.97 -46.69
N LEU A 18 12.61 -2.16 -47.12
CA LEU A 18 12.20 -0.97 -46.33
C LEU A 18 11.45 -1.35 -45.06
N SER A 19 10.64 -2.39 -45.05
CA SER A 19 9.95 -2.89 -43.86
C SER A 19 10.93 -3.48 -42.84
N ALA A 20 11.95 -4.21 -43.31
CA ALA A 20 13.00 -4.74 -42.42
C ALA A 20 13.93 -3.66 -41.87
N MET A 21 14.20 -2.57 -42.63
CA MET A 21 14.95 -1.42 -42.10
C MET A 21 14.16 -0.57 -41.11
N MET A 22 12.85 -0.40 -41.31
CA MET A 22 11.98 0.29 -40.33
C MET A 22 11.86 -0.51 -39.04
N THR A 23 11.67 -1.83 -39.11
CA THR A 23 11.63 -2.68 -37.90
C THR A 23 12.98 -2.72 -37.16
N ALA A 24 14.08 -2.74 -37.87
CA ALA A 24 15.41 -2.68 -37.28
C ALA A 24 15.74 -1.29 -36.68
N ALA A 25 15.26 -0.21 -37.28
CA ALA A 25 15.43 1.16 -36.78
C ALA A 25 14.56 1.43 -35.55
N VAL A 26 13.35 0.89 -35.50
CA VAL A 26 12.47 0.96 -34.32
C VAL A 26 13.02 0.11 -33.17
N ALA A 27 13.55 -1.09 -33.47
CA ALA A 27 14.21 -1.93 -32.46
C ALA A 27 15.54 -1.32 -31.95
N ALA A 28 16.31 -0.64 -32.81
CA ALA A 28 17.53 0.05 -32.43
C ALA A 28 17.28 1.33 -31.62
N THR A 29 16.20 2.08 -31.91
CA THR A 29 15.76 3.22 -31.08
C THR A 29 15.18 2.78 -29.74
N MET A 30 14.49 1.64 -29.66
CA MET A 30 14.08 1.05 -28.37
C MET A 30 15.27 0.55 -27.54
N ALA A 31 16.29 -0.04 -28.17
CA ALA A 31 17.49 -0.51 -27.48
C ALA A 31 18.42 0.63 -26.99
N ALA A 32 18.44 1.78 -27.69
CA ALA A 32 19.25 2.93 -27.30
C ALA A 32 18.64 3.78 -26.18
N ALA A 33 17.31 3.69 -25.95
CA ALA A 33 16.62 4.39 -24.85
C ALA A 33 16.72 3.64 -23.51
N THR A 34 17.21 2.40 -23.48
CA THR A 34 17.13 1.52 -22.29
C THR A 34 18.36 1.52 -21.39
N ALA A 35 19.47 2.09 -21.78
CA ALA A 35 20.72 2.00 -20.99
C ALA A 35 20.78 2.98 -19.81
N ASP A 36 19.96 4.04 -19.80
CA ASP A 36 19.94 5.06 -18.72
C ASP A 36 18.69 4.94 -17.80
N ASP A 37 17.72 4.09 -18.16
CA ASP A 37 16.35 4.08 -17.61
C ASP A 37 16.16 3.05 -16.47
N ASP A 38 17.18 2.22 -16.17
CA ASP A 38 17.09 1.14 -15.16
C ASP A 38 17.89 1.41 -13.88
N ALA A 39 18.48 2.59 -13.77
CA ALA A 39 19.32 2.98 -12.62
C ALA A 39 20.47 2.00 -12.30
N GLY A 40 20.85 1.14 -13.24
CA GLY A 40 21.80 0.05 -13.02
C GLY A 40 21.26 -1.10 -12.16
N ILE A 41 19.95 -1.16 -11.92
CA ILE A 41 19.30 -2.17 -11.08
C ILE A 41 18.63 -3.24 -11.96
N PRO A 42 19.11 -4.50 -11.95
CA PRO A 42 18.57 -5.56 -12.81
C PRO A 42 17.07 -5.81 -12.65
N GLN A 43 16.53 -5.62 -11.43
CA GLN A 43 15.12 -5.80 -11.14
C GLN A 43 14.27 -4.68 -11.77
N VAL A 44 14.76 -3.45 -11.81
CA VAL A 44 14.11 -2.33 -12.49
C VAL A 44 14.09 -2.58 -14.00
N ARG A 45 15.21 -3.03 -14.57
CA ARG A 45 15.27 -3.43 -15.98
C ARG A 45 14.24 -4.49 -16.32
N PHE A 46 14.16 -5.53 -15.49
CA PHE A 46 13.18 -6.61 -15.68
C PHE A 46 11.74 -6.07 -15.67
N ILE A 47 11.39 -5.18 -14.73
CA ILE A 47 10.07 -4.53 -14.70
C ILE A 47 9.82 -3.78 -16.01
N ASN A 48 10.77 -2.95 -16.43
CA ASN A 48 10.63 -2.11 -17.60
C ASN A 48 10.45 -2.92 -18.89
N GLU A 49 11.21 -4.01 -19.05
CA GLU A 49 11.12 -4.92 -20.19
C GLU A 49 9.75 -5.63 -20.26
N GLN A 50 9.28 -6.19 -19.13
CA GLN A 50 8.01 -6.91 -19.07
C GLN A 50 6.80 -5.99 -19.31
N ILE A 51 6.82 -4.80 -18.75
CA ILE A 51 5.76 -3.81 -18.95
C ILE A 51 5.78 -3.29 -20.40
N ALA A 52 6.96 -3.02 -20.97
CA ALA A 52 7.08 -2.57 -22.36
C ALA A 52 6.58 -3.64 -23.36
N ALA A 53 6.86 -4.91 -23.10
CA ALA A 53 6.31 -6.02 -23.87
C ALA A 53 4.77 -6.03 -23.81
N GLY A 54 4.17 -5.87 -22.62
CA GLY A 54 2.72 -5.78 -22.43
C GLY A 54 2.08 -4.59 -23.18
N TRP A 55 2.77 -3.44 -23.29
CA TRP A 55 2.30 -2.32 -24.10
C TRP A 55 2.35 -2.64 -25.60
N ALA A 56 3.44 -3.28 -26.04
CA ALA A 56 3.58 -3.68 -27.45
C ALA A 56 2.49 -4.68 -27.87
N ASP A 57 2.24 -5.69 -27.04
CA ASP A 57 1.21 -6.72 -27.27
C ASP A 57 -0.21 -6.13 -27.31
N ALA A 58 -0.46 -5.10 -26.49
CA ALA A 58 -1.73 -4.40 -26.46
C ALA A 58 -1.82 -3.22 -27.44
N ASN A 59 -0.76 -2.97 -28.23
CA ASN A 59 -0.64 -1.82 -29.15
C ASN A 59 -0.90 -0.47 -28.45
N LEU A 60 -0.38 -0.32 -27.23
CA LEU A 60 -0.50 0.89 -26.43
C LEU A 60 0.75 1.76 -26.53
N GLN A 61 0.53 3.08 -26.52
CA GLN A 61 1.60 4.07 -26.41
C GLN A 61 1.57 4.64 -24.97
N PRO A 62 2.61 4.43 -24.14
CA PRO A 62 2.60 4.95 -22.79
C PRO A 62 2.59 6.48 -22.77
N SER A 63 2.07 7.06 -21.70
CA SER A 63 2.15 8.48 -21.43
C SER A 63 3.60 8.96 -21.39
N ALA A 64 3.82 10.24 -21.62
CA ALA A 64 5.12 10.85 -21.35
C ALA A 64 5.47 10.73 -19.84
N GLU A 65 6.73 10.87 -19.52
CA GLU A 65 7.14 10.92 -18.11
C GLU A 65 6.52 12.10 -17.38
N ALA A 66 6.27 11.90 -16.10
CA ALA A 66 5.93 12.95 -15.16
C ALA A 66 7.07 13.97 -15.06
N THR A 67 6.73 15.21 -14.78
CA THR A 67 7.76 16.22 -14.46
C THR A 67 8.52 15.80 -13.20
N ASP A 68 9.75 16.28 -13.07
CA ASP A 68 10.57 15.98 -11.87
C ASP A 68 9.89 16.41 -10.56
N GLY A 69 9.15 17.52 -10.56
CA GLY A 69 8.40 17.95 -9.39
C GLY A 69 7.24 17.01 -9.06
N GLU A 70 6.49 16.57 -10.07
CA GLU A 70 5.40 15.59 -9.93
C GLU A 70 5.93 14.26 -9.41
N TRP A 71 7.01 13.74 -10.00
CA TRP A 71 7.66 12.51 -9.54
C TRP A 71 8.20 12.64 -8.11
N CYS A 72 8.86 13.76 -7.79
CA CYS A 72 9.37 14.03 -6.44
C CYS A 72 8.25 14.06 -5.40
N ARG A 73 7.11 14.71 -5.71
CA ARG A 73 5.93 14.75 -4.85
C ARG A 73 5.36 13.35 -4.63
N ARG A 74 5.21 12.58 -5.70
CA ARG A 74 4.70 11.20 -5.68
C ARG A 74 5.54 10.29 -4.79
N VAL A 75 6.86 10.29 -4.96
CA VAL A 75 7.73 9.41 -4.20
C VAL A 75 7.80 9.75 -2.71
N HIS A 76 7.72 11.04 -2.35
CA HIS A 76 7.62 11.44 -0.95
C HIS A 76 6.30 10.97 -0.31
N LEU A 77 5.18 11.15 -1.00
CA LEU A 77 3.88 10.66 -0.54
C LEU A 77 3.88 9.15 -0.32
N ASP A 78 4.38 8.39 -1.28
CA ASP A 78 4.33 6.94 -1.24
C ASP A 78 5.31 6.34 -0.21
N LEU A 79 6.48 6.92 -0.03
CA LEU A 79 7.48 6.39 0.89
C LEU A 79 7.34 6.88 2.32
N ILE A 80 7.15 8.19 2.51
CA ILE A 80 7.16 8.83 3.84
C ILE A 80 5.84 9.48 4.25
N GLY A 81 4.81 9.37 3.41
CA GLY A 81 3.43 9.75 3.74
C GLY A 81 3.16 11.24 3.78
N ARG A 82 3.97 12.06 3.12
CA ARG A 82 3.77 13.50 2.95
C ARG A 82 4.39 14.03 1.66
N ILE A 83 3.97 15.19 1.23
CA ILE A 83 4.63 15.91 0.14
C ILE A 83 6.03 16.39 0.56
N PRO A 84 6.94 16.68 -0.38
CA PRO A 84 8.23 17.29 -0.05
C PRO A 84 8.05 18.69 0.53
N THR A 85 8.92 19.09 1.43
CA THR A 85 9.08 20.49 1.80
C THR A 85 9.62 21.29 0.59
N THR A 86 9.45 22.61 0.61
CA THR A 86 10.01 23.45 -0.45
C THR A 86 11.52 23.37 -0.57
N GLU A 87 12.23 23.06 0.52
CA GLU A 87 13.68 22.90 0.55
C GLU A 87 14.09 21.56 -0.08
N GLU A 88 13.46 20.44 0.30
CA GLU A 88 13.67 19.12 -0.30
C GLU A 88 13.42 19.15 -1.82
N LEU A 89 12.30 19.77 -2.23
CA LEU A 89 11.96 19.92 -3.64
C LEU A 89 13.01 20.74 -4.40
N ARG A 90 13.42 21.90 -3.86
CA ARG A 90 14.45 22.76 -4.50
C ARG A 90 15.78 22.02 -4.61
N SER A 91 16.20 21.33 -3.57
CA SER A 91 17.42 20.53 -3.57
C SER A 91 17.38 19.47 -4.67
N PHE A 92 16.29 18.72 -4.78
CA PHE A 92 16.10 17.71 -5.81
C PHE A 92 16.10 18.29 -7.23
N LEU A 93 15.36 19.39 -7.46
CA LEU A 93 15.30 20.05 -8.77
C LEU A 93 16.63 20.72 -9.18
N ALA A 94 17.45 21.12 -8.23
CA ALA A 94 18.76 21.70 -8.47
C ALA A 94 19.81 20.63 -8.84
N ALA A 95 19.66 19.41 -8.36
CA ALA A 95 20.54 18.30 -8.69
C ALA A 95 20.34 17.90 -10.16
N LYS A 96 21.43 17.98 -10.96
CA LYS A 96 21.39 17.66 -12.40
C LYS A 96 22.09 16.34 -12.72
N THR A 97 22.35 15.52 -11.70
CA THR A 97 22.94 14.19 -11.89
C THR A 97 21.90 13.23 -12.45
N PRO A 98 22.27 12.32 -13.36
CA PRO A 98 21.37 11.26 -13.81
C PRO A 98 20.86 10.38 -12.65
N SER A 99 21.66 10.21 -11.60
CA SER A 99 21.38 9.40 -10.40
C SER A 99 20.45 10.06 -9.38
N ARG A 100 19.99 11.30 -9.58
CA ARG A 100 19.24 12.06 -8.57
C ARG A 100 17.98 11.35 -8.05
N ARG A 101 17.25 10.60 -8.92
CA ARG A 101 16.08 9.82 -8.51
C ARG A 101 16.49 8.65 -7.60
N VAL A 102 17.56 7.95 -7.95
CA VAL A 102 18.13 6.85 -7.15
C VAL A 102 18.61 7.35 -5.79
N GLU A 103 19.33 8.49 -5.79
CA GLU A 103 19.84 9.13 -4.58
C GLU A 103 18.70 9.56 -3.66
N LEU A 104 17.64 10.19 -4.21
CA LEU A 104 16.48 10.58 -3.43
C LEU A 104 15.77 9.37 -2.83
N VAL A 105 15.49 8.32 -3.61
CA VAL A 105 14.87 7.08 -3.11
C VAL A 105 15.76 6.43 -2.03
N GLY A 106 17.09 6.43 -2.24
CA GLY A 106 18.05 5.93 -1.25
C GLY A 106 17.96 6.67 0.09
N ARG A 107 17.83 8.02 0.06
CA ARG A 107 17.67 8.85 1.26
C ARG A 107 16.33 8.60 1.95
N LEU A 108 15.22 8.57 1.19
CA LEU A 108 13.86 8.37 1.74
C LEU A 108 13.67 6.98 2.36
N LEU A 109 14.38 5.96 1.88
CA LEU A 109 14.41 4.61 2.45
C LEU A 109 15.51 4.43 3.52
N GLY A 110 16.43 5.40 3.65
CA GLY A 110 17.55 5.37 4.59
C GLY A 110 17.22 5.85 5.99
N ASP A 111 18.26 6.00 6.81
CA ASP A 111 18.14 6.38 8.21
C ASP A 111 17.66 7.83 8.41
N GLU A 112 17.91 8.70 7.43
CA GLU A 112 17.50 10.12 7.48
C GLU A 112 15.99 10.27 7.64
N TYR A 113 15.20 9.40 7.01
CA TYR A 113 13.73 9.45 7.02
C TYR A 113 13.09 8.24 7.70
N VAL A 114 13.84 7.49 8.49
CA VAL A 114 13.35 6.22 9.09
C VAL A 114 12.09 6.41 9.92
N ASP A 115 11.99 7.52 10.65
CA ASP A 115 10.82 7.79 11.49
C ASP A 115 9.57 8.11 10.67
N GLU A 116 9.69 8.87 9.60
CA GLU A 116 8.58 9.21 8.72
C GLU A 116 8.16 7.98 7.89
N TYR A 117 9.14 7.23 7.37
CA TYR A 117 8.91 5.96 6.70
C TYR A 117 8.14 4.99 7.61
N ALA A 118 8.63 4.77 8.83
CA ALA A 118 7.99 3.86 9.77
C ALA A 118 6.59 4.35 10.20
N ARG A 119 6.35 5.67 10.29
CA ARG A 119 5.03 6.24 10.56
C ARG A 119 4.08 5.91 9.41
N ASN A 120 4.42 6.26 8.17
CA ASN A 120 3.58 6.04 6.99
C ASN A 120 3.20 4.55 6.85
N TRP A 121 4.19 3.66 6.91
CA TRP A 121 3.93 2.23 6.76
C TRP A 121 3.20 1.62 7.97
N THR A 122 3.32 2.20 9.16
CA THR A 122 2.48 1.86 10.31
C THR A 122 1.03 2.20 10.05
N ASP A 123 0.73 3.37 9.48
CA ASP A 123 -0.64 3.79 9.17
C ASP A 123 -1.27 2.86 8.12
N VAL A 124 -0.56 2.61 7.02
CA VAL A 124 -0.97 1.67 5.96
C VAL A 124 -1.26 0.28 6.53
N TRP A 125 -0.30 -0.32 7.22
CA TRP A 125 -0.43 -1.71 7.69
C TRP A 125 -1.35 -1.87 8.90
N THR A 126 -1.57 -0.83 9.69
CA THR A 126 -2.62 -0.84 10.72
C THR A 126 -3.98 -1.07 10.07
N THR A 127 -4.29 -0.36 8.98
CA THR A 127 -5.54 -0.53 8.24
C THR A 127 -5.63 -1.92 7.60
N VAL A 128 -4.55 -2.40 6.97
CA VAL A 128 -4.51 -3.75 6.37
C VAL A 128 -4.76 -4.86 7.39
N LEU A 129 -4.13 -4.78 8.57
CA LEU A 129 -4.13 -5.87 9.54
C LEU A 129 -5.36 -5.86 10.46
N ILE A 130 -5.81 -4.70 10.91
CA ILE A 130 -6.87 -4.58 11.93
C ILE A 130 -8.02 -3.64 11.53
N GLY A 131 -8.02 -3.11 10.29
CA GLY A 131 -9.05 -2.18 9.82
C GLY A 131 -9.03 -0.83 10.53
N ARG A 132 -10.00 0.03 10.22
CA ARG A 132 -10.19 1.34 10.88
C ARG A 132 -11.21 1.31 12.01
N ASP A 133 -12.04 0.26 12.11
CA ASP A 133 -13.04 0.14 13.15
C ASP A 133 -12.40 0.14 14.55
N ALA A 134 -12.82 1.09 15.38
CA ALA A 134 -12.38 1.24 16.77
C ALA A 134 -13.31 0.50 17.76
N GLY A 135 -14.40 -0.10 17.29
CA GLY A 135 -15.42 -0.73 18.13
C GLY A 135 -15.04 -2.11 18.69
N ASN A 136 -13.94 -2.72 18.24
CA ASN A 136 -13.51 -4.02 18.72
C ASN A 136 -12.66 -3.88 19.99
N ASP A 137 -13.25 -4.16 21.15
CA ASP A 137 -12.64 -4.06 22.48
C ASP A 137 -11.48 -5.07 22.71
N ARG A 138 -11.32 -6.05 21.83
CA ARG A 138 -10.23 -7.02 21.88
C ARG A 138 -8.96 -6.54 21.18
N VAL A 139 -9.01 -5.43 20.47
CA VAL A 139 -7.88 -4.88 19.72
C VAL A 139 -7.32 -3.65 20.42
N ASN A 140 -6.06 -3.71 20.82
CA ASN A 140 -5.31 -2.55 21.29
C ASN A 140 -4.56 -1.91 20.12
N ARG A 141 -5.19 -0.93 19.46
CA ARG A 141 -4.62 -0.22 18.31
C ARG A 141 -3.25 0.43 18.61
N PRO A 142 -3.04 1.11 19.78
CA PRO A 142 -1.71 1.60 20.14
C PRO A 142 -0.65 0.50 20.21
N GLY A 143 -0.97 -0.66 20.79
CA GLY A 143 -0.06 -1.81 20.85
C GLY A 143 0.33 -2.34 19.47
N MET A 144 -0.62 -2.47 18.54
CA MET A 144 -0.33 -2.82 17.14
C MET A 144 0.58 -1.79 16.48
N ARG A 145 0.27 -0.50 16.62
CA ARG A 145 1.07 0.59 16.05
C ARG A 145 2.50 0.60 16.60
N GLN A 146 2.68 0.30 17.89
CA GLN A 146 4.01 0.17 18.49
C GLN A 146 4.81 -0.97 17.86
N TYR A 147 4.18 -2.12 17.64
CA TYR A 147 4.79 -3.25 16.95
C TYR A 147 5.19 -2.88 15.52
N LEU A 148 4.25 -2.34 14.75
CA LEU A 148 4.48 -1.96 13.35
C LEU A 148 5.57 -0.89 13.21
N ARG A 149 5.55 0.13 14.08
CA ARG A 149 6.59 1.16 14.09
C ARG A 149 7.99 0.57 14.24
N ARG A 150 8.13 -0.37 15.19
CA ARG A 150 9.39 -1.12 15.37
C ARG A 150 9.73 -1.98 14.15
N ALA A 151 8.74 -2.67 13.58
CA ALA A 151 8.96 -3.57 12.44
C ALA A 151 9.49 -2.78 11.22
N PHE A 152 8.87 -1.65 10.88
CA PHE A 152 9.27 -0.84 9.74
C PHE A 152 10.53 -0.02 9.99
N SER A 153 10.76 0.51 11.21
CA SER A 153 12.01 1.21 11.52
C SER A 153 13.23 0.28 11.45
N LYS A 154 13.06 -1.00 11.79
CA LYS A 154 14.11 -2.03 11.72
C LYS A 154 14.18 -2.77 10.40
N ASN A 155 13.29 -2.44 9.46
CA ASN A 155 13.16 -3.15 8.18
C ASN A 155 13.14 -4.67 8.36
N ILE A 156 12.25 -5.18 9.24
CA ILE A 156 12.14 -6.63 9.48
C ILE A 156 11.73 -7.32 8.16
N PRO A 157 12.44 -8.38 7.73
CA PRO A 157 12.07 -9.15 6.54
C PRO A 157 10.61 -9.61 6.57
N TYR A 158 9.93 -9.55 5.43
CA TYR A 158 8.48 -9.79 5.38
C TYR A 158 8.07 -11.21 5.81
N ASP A 159 8.90 -12.20 5.56
CA ASP A 159 8.67 -13.58 6.03
C ASP A 159 8.67 -13.67 7.56
N ARG A 160 9.60 -12.96 8.21
CA ARG A 160 9.64 -12.84 9.66
C ARG A 160 8.48 -11.98 10.20
N PHE A 161 8.12 -10.92 9.49
CA PHE A 161 6.95 -10.09 9.83
C PHE A 161 5.66 -10.94 9.85
N MET A 162 5.45 -11.76 8.84
CA MET A 162 4.32 -12.70 8.79
C MET A 162 4.39 -13.72 9.93
N GLU A 163 5.55 -14.31 10.16
CA GLU A 163 5.75 -15.28 11.25
C GLU A 163 5.43 -14.67 12.61
N GLU A 164 5.96 -13.47 12.93
CA GLU A 164 5.68 -12.75 14.18
C GLU A 164 4.19 -12.48 14.38
N LEU A 165 3.43 -12.15 13.32
CA LEU A 165 1.98 -11.90 13.39
C LEU A 165 1.16 -13.19 13.58
N VAL A 166 1.49 -14.24 12.83
CA VAL A 166 0.74 -15.49 12.84
C VAL A 166 1.00 -16.31 14.11
N THR A 167 2.22 -16.22 14.67
CA THR A 167 2.63 -17.02 15.84
C THR A 167 2.61 -16.26 17.15
N ALA A 168 2.20 -15.00 17.16
CA ALA A 168 2.22 -14.14 18.33
C ALA A 168 1.50 -14.74 19.53
N THR A 169 2.09 -14.60 20.73
CA THR A 169 1.48 -14.87 22.03
C THR A 169 1.80 -13.73 23.00
N GLY A 170 1.07 -13.63 24.11
CA GLY A 170 1.25 -12.62 25.15
C GLY A 170 0.19 -11.51 25.12
N ALA A 171 0.46 -10.45 25.88
CA ALA A 171 -0.47 -9.34 26.09
C ALA A 171 -0.46 -8.35 24.91
N ASN A 172 -1.64 -7.94 24.47
CA ASN A 172 -1.80 -7.04 23.32
C ASN A 172 -1.62 -5.55 23.64
N ALA A 173 -1.58 -5.18 24.91
CA ALA A 173 -1.44 -3.80 25.38
C ALA A 173 -0.16 -3.59 26.16
N ASN A 174 0.58 -2.50 25.88
CA ASN A 174 1.76 -2.09 26.62
C ASN A 174 1.35 -1.32 27.89
N ARG A 175 1.42 -1.99 29.03
CA ARG A 175 1.04 -1.43 30.34
C ARG A 175 2.09 -1.77 31.39
N LYS A 176 2.28 -0.87 32.36
CA LYS A 176 3.29 -1.04 33.42
C LYS A 176 3.02 -2.25 34.33
N ASP A 177 1.77 -2.65 34.43
CA ASP A 177 1.27 -3.71 35.29
C ASP A 177 0.99 -5.03 34.53
N VAL A 178 1.46 -5.14 33.30
CA VAL A 178 1.23 -6.31 32.45
C VAL A 178 2.56 -6.78 31.86
N ASP A 179 2.94 -8.00 32.16
CA ASP A 179 4.10 -8.65 31.58
C ASP A 179 3.80 -9.28 30.23
N GLY A 180 4.83 -9.55 29.45
CA GLY A 180 4.70 -10.26 28.19
C GLY A 180 4.02 -9.47 27.07
N PHE A 181 4.16 -8.13 27.07
CA PHE A 181 3.62 -7.31 25.99
C PHE A 181 4.18 -7.74 24.63
N ASN A 182 3.26 -8.02 23.71
CA ASN A 182 3.56 -8.31 22.30
C ASN A 182 2.48 -7.69 21.41
N GLY A 183 2.79 -6.54 20.79
CA GLY A 183 1.83 -5.82 19.95
C GLY A 183 1.35 -6.59 18.72
N ALA A 184 2.11 -7.58 18.23
CA ALA A 184 1.73 -8.43 17.10
C ALA A 184 0.48 -9.29 17.39
N THR A 185 0.20 -9.59 18.65
CA THR A 185 -1.01 -10.34 19.06
C THR A 185 -2.30 -9.67 18.63
N ASN A 186 -2.28 -8.36 18.43
CA ASN A 186 -3.45 -7.60 17.94
C ASN A 186 -3.95 -8.05 16.56
N PHE A 187 -3.09 -8.68 15.75
CA PHE A 187 -3.52 -9.22 14.47
C PHE A 187 -4.61 -10.30 14.63
N LEU A 188 -4.47 -11.18 15.62
CA LEU A 188 -5.40 -12.28 15.86
C LEU A 188 -6.41 -11.99 16.97
N SER A 189 -6.07 -11.18 17.99
CA SER A 189 -6.90 -10.95 19.18
C SER A 189 -8.34 -10.55 18.86
N GLY A 190 -8.54 -9.69 17.86
CA GLY A 190 -9.88 -9.24 17.45
C GLY A 190 -10.60 -10.19 16.50
N LYS A 191 -9.95 -11.28 16.06
CA LYS A 191 -10.45 -12.21 15.05
C LYS A 191 -10.71 -13.62 15.58
N LEU A 192 -10.46 -13.82 16.88
CA LEU A 192 -10.75 -15.06 17.58
C LEU A 192 -11.96 -14.84 18.50
N GLU A 193 -12.96 -15.68 18.38
CA GLU A 193 -14.11 -15.68 19.28
C GLU A 193 -13.74 -16.46 20.56
N GLU A 194 -14.43 -16.16 21.67
CA GLU A 194 -14.11 -16.79 22.96
C GLU A 194 -14.59 -18.24 23.06
N MET A 195 -15.67 -18.57 22.37
CA MET A 195 -16.29 -19.89 22.45
C MET A 195 -16.97 -20.29 21.12
N GLY A 196 -16.97 -21.58 20.84
CA GLY A 196 -17.69 -22.17 19.72
C GLY A 196 -16.82 -22.72 18.58
N VAL A 197 -17.46 -23.45 17.67
CA VAL A 197 -16.83 -24.14 16.54
C VAL A 197 -16.22 -23.16 15.55
N ALA A 198 -16.78 -21.95 15.45
CA ALA A 198 -16.41 -20.92 14.49
C ALA A 198 -15.39 -19.89 15.04
N ASN A 199 -14.72 -20.18 16.15
CA ASN A 199 -13.91 -19.21 16.88
C ASN A 199 -12.73 -18.61 16.11
N ALA A 200 -12.32 -19.18 15.00
CA ALA A 200 -11.18 -18.72 14.21
C ALA A 200 -11.53 -18.38 12.75
N VAL A 201 -12.81 -18.24 12.41
CA VAL A 201 -13.25 -17.98 11.02
C VAL A 201 -12.61 -16.72 10.45
N GLN A 202 -12.68 -15.61 11.18
CA GLN A 202 -12.09 -14.34 10.73
C GLN A 202 -10.55 -14.39 10.69
N ALA A 203 -9.91 -15.08 11.65
CA ALA A 203 -8.47 -15.27 11.66
C ALA A 203 -8.00 -16.08 10.44
N THR A 204 -8.73 -17.15 10.10
CA THR A 204 -8.48 -17.98 8.91
C THR A 204 -8.60 -17.17 7.63
N ALA A 205 -9.75 -16.50 7.45
CA ALA A 205 -10.03 -15.72 6.26
C ALA A 205 -8.98 -14.60 6.07
N LYS A 206 -8.69 -13.84 7.12
CA LYS A 206 -7.76 -12.70 7.04
C LYS A 206 -6.30 -13.14 6.84
N THR A 207 -5.89 -14.27 7.44
CA THR A 207 -4.56 -14.84 7.22
C THR A 207 -4.38 -15.32 5.77
N ALA A 208 -5.36 -16.01 5.21
CA ALA A 208 -5.34 -16.44 3.82
C ALA A 208 -5.37 -15.23 2.86
N GLN A 209 -6.19 -14.24 3.13
CA GLN A 209 -6.31 -13.02 2.35
C GLN A 209 -5.00 -12.23 2.27
N ILE A 210 -4.38 -11.95 3.43
CA ILE A 210 -3.19 -11.10 3.48
C ILE A 210 -1.95 -11.84 3.00
N PHE A 211 -1.74 -13.08 3.47
CA PHE A 211 -0.47 -13.78 3.26
C PHE A 211 -0.46 -14.75 2.09
N LEU A 212 -1.63 -15.15 1.60
CA LEU A 212 -1.74 -16.05 0.44
C LEU A 212 -2.46 -15.40 -0.76
N GLY A 213 -3.07 -14.22 -0.55
CA GLY A 213 -3.87 -13.58 -1.60
C GLY A 213 -5.09 -14.41 -1.98
N LEU A 214 -5.73 -15.07 -1.04
CA LEU A 214 -6.88 -15.95 -1.28
C LEU A 214 -8.09 -15.50 -0.48
N GLN A 215 -9.19 -15.25 -1.18
CA GLN A 215 -10.50 -14.97 -0.57
C GLN A 215 -11.24 -16.27 -0.29
N VAL A 216 -10.93 -16.88 0.86
CA VAL A 216 -11.50 -18.19 1.26
C VAL A 216 -12.81 -18.10 2.03
N GLN A 217 -13.29 -16.91 2.38
CA GLN A 217 -14.45 -16.72 3.27
C GLN A 217 -15.71 -17.36 2.73
N CYS A 218 -15.95 -17.34 1.42
CA CYS A 218 -17.11 -17.99 0.80
C CYS A 218 -17.12 -19.50 1.01
N THR A 219 -15.93 -20.12 1.16
CA THR A 219 -15.80 -21.58 1.32
C THR A 219 -16.07 -22.06 2.73
N GLN A 220 -16.38 -21.18 3.68
CA GLN A 220 -16.86 -21.56 5.01
C GLN A 220 -18.16 -22.39 4.94
N CYS A 221 -19.09 -22.01 4.06
CA CYS A 221 -20.44 -22.60 4.00
C CYS A 221 -20.63 -23.58 2.83
N HIS A 222 -19.86 -23.43 1.74
CA HIS A 222 -20.01 -24.23 0.53
C HIS A 222 -18.71 -24.18 -0.30
N ASN A 223 -18.58 -25.05 -1.30
CA ASN A 223 -17.48 -24.97 -2.25
C ASN A 223 -17.54 -23.63 -3.00
N HIS A 224 -16.38 -23.08 -3.34
CA HIS A 224 -16.31 -21.80 -4.05
C HIS A 224 -17.07 -21.86 -5.38
N PRO A 225 -17.91 -20.85 -5.71
CA PRO A 225 -18.75 -20.89 -6.89
C PRO A 225 -17.99 -20.75 -8.22
N PHE A 226 -16.79 -20.14 -8.21
CA PHE A 226 -16.04 -19.80 -9.42
C PHE A 226 -14.65 -20.43 -9.52
N ASN A 227 -14.15 -21.05 -8.43
CA ASN A 227 -12.84 -21.70 -8.43
C ASN A 227 -12.91 -23.10 -7.78
N LYS A 228 -11.76 -23.78 -7.69
CA LYS A 228 -11.68 -25.15 -7.15
C LYS A 228 -11.70 -25.22 -5.63
N GLY A 229 -11.81 -24.10 -4.92
CA GLY A 229 -11.82 -24.05 -3.46
C GLY A 229 -12.99 -24.83 -2.87
N LYS A 230 -12.71 -25.68 -1.91
CA LYS A 230 -13.70 -26.57 -1.27
C LYS A 230 -13.93 -26.15 0.17
N GLN A 231 -15.14 -26.44 0.68
CA GLN A 231 -15.52 -26.18 2.07
C GLN A 231 -14.57 -26.85 3.07
N ASN A 232 -14.15 -28.09 2.82
CA ASN A 232 -13.21 -28.77 3.71
C ASN A 232 -11.87 -28.02 3.83
N GLN A 233 -11.34 -27.45 2.74
CA GLN A 233 -10.07 -26.71 2.78
C GLN A 233 -10.12 -25.48 3.70
N PHE A 234 -11.27 -24.81 3.77
CA PHE A 234 -11.46 -23.73 4.74
C PHE A 234 -11.33 -24.22 6.18
N TRP A 235 -12.04 -25.30 6.51
CA TRP A 235 -12.06 -25.84 7.87
C TRP A 235 -10.74 -26.53 8.25
N GLU A 236 -10.08 -27.15 7.30
CA GLU A 236 -8.72 -27.68 7.45
C GLU A 236 -7.71 -26.57 7.78
N LEU A 237 -7.78 -25.43 7.07
CA LEU A 237 -6.96 -24.25 7.38
C LEU A 237 -7.36 -23.62 8.73
N ASN A 238 -8.66 -23.59 9.06
CA ASN A 238 -9.15 -23.11 10.35
C ASN A 238 -8.62 -23.92 11.53
N ALA A 239 -8.43 -25.23 11.34
CA ALA A 239 -7.94 -26.14 12.37
C ALA A 239 -6.52 -25.80 12.88
N PHE A 240 -5.73 -25.01 12.13
CA PHE A 240 -4.43 -24.51 12.61
C PHE A 240 -4.56 -23.50 13.76
N PHE A 241 -5.69 -22.81 13.88
CA PHE A 241 -5.93 -21.82 14.93
C PHE A 241 -6.63 -22.41 16.16
N ARG A 242 -6.98 -23.68 16.14
CA ARG A 242 -7.84 -24.30 17.16
C ARG A 242 -7.25 -24.30 18.56
N GLN A 243 -5.93 -24.29 18.71
CA GLN A 243 -5.22 -24.20 19.98
C GLN A 243 -5.18 -22.76 20.54
N THR A 244 -5.51 -21.75 19.74
CA THR A 244 -5.30 -20.34 20.09
C THR A 244 -6.53 -19.75 20.73
N ARG A 245 -6.34 -19.04 21.85
CA ARG A 245 -7.37 -18.34 22.57
C ARG A 245 -7.01 -16.89 22.82
N ALA A 246 -8.02 -16.03 22.73
CA ALA A 246 -7.93 -14.62 23.08
C ALA A 246 -8.61 -14.39 24.44
N LEU A 247 -7.83 -14.41 25.51
CA LEU A 247 -8.33 -14.29 26.88
C LEU A 247 -8.50 -12.82 27.27
N ARG A 248 -9.73 -12.40 27.51
CA ARG A 248 -10.03 -11.06 28.00
C ARG A 248 -9.59 -10.91 29.45
N ARG A 249 -8.96 -9.80 29.78
CA ARG A 249 -8.52 -9.43 31.13
C ARG A 249 -9.23 -8.16 31.57
N PHE A 250 -9.78 -8.20 32.76
CA PHE A 250 -10.58 -7.15 33.36
C PHE A 250 -9.90 -6.62 34.64
N ASP A 251 -10.21 -5.42 35.06
CA ASP A 251 -9.68 -4.77 36.27
C ASP A 251 -10.72 -4.54 37.37
N GLY A 252 -11.69 -5.43 37.47
CA GLY A 252 -12.81 -5.30 38.39
C GLY A 252 -14.01 -4.54 37.80
N SER A 253 -13.89 -4.00 36.60
CA SER A 253 -14.98 -3.46 35.79
C SER A 253 -15.43 -4.49 34.74
N ARG A 254 -16.47 -4.14 33.97
CA ARG A 254 -16.90 -4.95 32.82
C ARG A 254 -16.09 -4.63 31.55
N ASP A 255 -15.25 -3.62 31.59
CA ASP A 255 -14.48 -3.19 30.43
C ASP A 255 -13.24 -4.06 30.25
N VAL A 256 -12.98 -4.45 29.03
CA VAL A 256 -11.78 -5.21 28.67
C VAL A 256 -10.57 -4.29 28.78
N ARG A 257 -9.64 -4.65 29.63
CA ARG A 257 -8.44 -3.86 29.89
C ARG A 257 -7.29 -4.21 28.94
N TRP A 258 -7.12 -5.49 28.66
CA TRP A 258 -6.24 -6.03 27.61
C TRP A 258 -6.68 -7.43 27.25
N VAL A 259 -6.13 -7.95 26.18
CA VAL A 259 -6.31 -9.35 25.76
C VAL A 259 -4.96 -10.05 25.78
N GLU A 260 -4.95 -11.25 26.33
CA GLU A 260 -3.81 -12.15 26.30
C GLU A 260 -4.06 -13.25 25.27
N LEU A 261 -3.18 -13.34 24.27
CA LEU A 261 -3.23 -14.39 23.27
C LEU A 261 -2.34 -15.54 23.70
N VAL A 262 -2.95 -16.71 23.86
CA VAL A 262 -2.27 -17.92 24.33
C VAL A 262 -2.53 -19.08 23.36
N ASP A 263 -1.56 -19.99 23.28
CA ASP A 263 -1.78 -21.32 22.72
C ASP A 263 -1.94 -22.30 23.87
N GLU A 264 -3.08 -22.96 23.96
CA GLU A 264 -3.36 -23.97 24.96
C GLU A 264 -3.06 -25.34 24.38
N ASP A 265 -2.57 -26.27 25.24
CA ASP A 265 -2.59 -27.70 24.96
C ASP A 265 -4.05 -28.15 24.95
N TRP A 266 -4.76 -27.80 23.88
CA TRP A 266 -6.17 -28.09 23.83
C TRP A 266 -6.41 -29.53 23.44
N ALA A 267 -7.13 -30.18 24.31
CA ALA A 267 -7.39 -31.60 24.28
C ALA A 267 -8.76 -31.95 23.70
N GLY A 268 -9.39 -31.11 22.91
CA GLY A 268 -10.73 -31.35 22.37
C GLY A 268 -11.84 -31.35 23.41
N GLU A 269 -13.07 -31.57 22.98
CA GLU A 269 -14.22 -31.84 23.85
C GLU A 269 -14.03 -33.23 24.46
N GLY A 270 -13.68 -33.31 25.74
CA GLY A 270 -13.45 -34.57 26.43
C GLY A 270 -12.04 -34.78 26.98
N GLY A 271 -11.12 -33.84 26.76
CA GLY A 271 -9.82 -33.84 27.40
C GLY A 271 -8.75 -34.69 26.73
N ASN A 272 -8.97 -35.24 25.53
CA ASN A 272 -7.99 -35.99 24.76
C ASN A 272 -7.41 -35.13 23.62
N PRO A 273 -6.11 -34.76 23.62
CA PRO A 273 -5.49 -33.97 22.58
C PRO A 273 -5.55 -34.61 21.18
N GLN A 274 -5.63 -35.92 21.12
CA GLN A 274 -5.76 -36.66 19.88
C GLN A 274 -7.14 -36.52 19.25
N GLU A 275 -8.13 -36.06 20.03
CA GLU A 275 -9.51 -35.81 19.64
C GLU A 275 -9.80 -34.32 19.43
N ALA A 276 -8.77 -33.50 19.36
CA ALA A 276 -8.90 -32.06 19.08
C ALA A 276 -9.39 -31.78 17.66
N GLU A 277 -10.57 -32.25 17.36
CA GLU A 277 -11.20 -32.22 16.06
C GLU A 277 -12.08 -30.98 15.93
N LEU A 278 -12.08 -30.41 14.73
CA LEU A 278 -12.98 -29.33 14.35
C LEU A 278 -14.10 -29.94 13.52
N TYR A 279 -15.34 -29.80 14.02
CA TYR A 279 -16.52 -30.25 13.29
C TYR A 279 -17.13 -29.10 12.49
N TYR A 280 -17.56 -29.40 11.28
CA TYR A 280 -18.30 -28.47 10.44
C TYR A 280 -19.44 -29.18 9.72
N GLU A 281 -20.50 -28.45 9.41
CA GLU A 281 -21.70 -28.96 8.78
C GLU A 281 -21.68 -28.73 7.27
N LEU A 282 -21.98 -29.78 6.51
CA LEU A 282 -22.25 -29.68 5.08
C LEU A 282 -23.68 -29.18 4.85
N ARG A 283 -23.95 -28.61 3.67
CA ARG A 283 -25.30 -28.12 3.29
C ARG A 283 -26.42 -29.16 3.40
N ASN A 284 -26.08 -30.44 3.41
CA ASN A 284 -27.04 -31.56 3.58
C ASN A 284 -27.21 -32.01 5.04
N GLY A 285 -26.70 -31.26 6.02
CA GLY A 285 -26.79 -31.57 7.44
C GLY A 285 -25.76 -32.60 7.94
N LEU A 286 -24.89 -33.13 7.09
CA LEU A 286 -23.86 -34.07 7.53
C LEU A 286 -22.72 -33.32 8.21
N MET A 287 -22.37 -33.77 9.41
CA MET A 287 -21.19 -33.31 10.13
C MET A 287 -19.92 -33.96 9.57
N LYS A 288 -18.90 -33.14 9.37
CA LYS A 288 -17.55 -33.54 8.96
C LYS A 288 -16.53 -33.05 9.97
N VAL A 289 -15.42 -33.76 10.03
CA VAL A 289 -14.26 -33.43 10.87
C VAL A 289 -13.19 -32.81 10.01
N ALA A 290 -12.52 -31.78 10.52
CA ALA A 290 -11.37 -31.17 9.89
C ALA A 290 -10.13 -31.30 10.78
N TYR A 291 -9.03 -31.68 10.17
CA TYR A 291 -7.69 -31.69 10.74
C TYR A 291 -6.87 -30.58 10.11
N PRO A 292 -5.75 -30.13 10.73
CA PRO A 292 -4.89 -29.14 10.11
C PRO A 292 -4.23 -29.69 8.84
N VAL A 293 -4.78 -29.27 7.70
CA VAL A 293 -4.23 -29.53 6.36
C VAL A 293 -4.08 -28.20 5.65
N PHE A 294 -2.93 -27.95 5.06
CA PHE A 294 -2.67 -26.73 4.34
C PHE A 294 -3.35 -26.74 2.95
N ILE A 295 -3.45 -25.56 2.31
CA ILE A 295 -4.18 -25.40 1.05
C ILE A 295 -3.70 -26.27 -0.11
N ASP A 296 -2.45 -26.73 -0.07
CA ASP A 296 -1.84 -27.63 -1.06
C ASP A 296 -2.00 -29.12 -0.70
N GLY A 297 -2.72 -29.44 0.38
CA GLY A 297 -2.90 -30.78 0.88
C GLY A 297 -1.82 -31.27 1.85
N THR A 298 -0.87 -30.41 2.23
CA THR A 298 0.17 -30.79 3.20
C THR A 298 -0.43 -30.92 4.60
N GLU A 299 -0.33 -32.12 5.17
CA GLU A 299 -0.73 -32.43 6.55
C GLU A 299 0.42 -32.16 7.52
N ILE A 300 0.11 -31.64 8.72
CA ILE A 300 1.09 -31.61 9.80
C ILE A 300 1.10 -32.95 10.56
N SER A 301 2.27 -33.32 11.11
CA SER A 301 2.43 -34.61 11.80
C SER A 301 1.50 -34.73 13.01
N LYS A 302 0.72 -35.80 13.06
CA LYS A 302 -0.14 -36.13 14.20
C LYS A 302 0.63 -36.43 15.49
N SER A 303 1.90 -36.88 15.38
CA SER A 303 2.79 -37.07 16.55
C SER A 303 3.10 -35.74 17.29
N GLY A 304 2.87 -34.60 16.66
CA GLY A 304 2.99 -33.30 17.27
C GLY A 304 1.79 -32.86 18.13
N TYR A 305 0.74 -33.68 18.27
CA TYR A 305 -0.44 -33.35 19.10
C TYR A 305 -0.34 -33.87 20.55
N LEU A 306 0.77 -34.50 20.94
CA LEU A 306 0.91 -35.07 22.27
C LEU A 306 0.94 -33.98 23.36
N PRO A 307 0.16 -34.13 24.44
CA PRO A 307 0.17 -33.19 25.55
C PRO A 307 1.45 -33.33 26.36
N GLY A 308 1.93 -32.24 26.87
CA GLY A 308 3.06 -32.18 27.77
C GLY A 308 3.89 -30.90 27.58
N LYS A 309 4.78 -30.66 28.49
CA LYS A 309 5.75 -29.55 28.42
C LYS A 309 7.16 -30.13 28.40
N MET A 310 8.04 -29.53 27.60
CA MET A 310 9.48 -29.75 27.68
C MET A 310 10.02 -29.25 29.02
N GLU A 311 11.24 -29.62 29.39
CA GLU A 311 11.88 -29.18 30.61
C GLU A 311 11.98 -27.65 30.75
N ASP A 312 12.03 -26.93 29.63
CA ASP A 312 12.02 -25.46 29.57
C ASP A 312 10.63 -24.83 29.68
N GLY A 313 9.58 -25.64 29.90
CA GLY A 313 8.19 -25.20 29.98
C GLY A 313 7.48 -25.04 28.64
N THR A 314 8.15 -25.27 27.51
CA THR A 314 7.56 -25.23 26.18
C THR A 314 6.58 -26.41 26.00
N PRO A 315 5.36 -26.19 25.51
CA PRO A 315 4.40 -27.27 25.26
C PRO A 315 4.98 -28.34 24.33
N TYR A 316 4.78 -29.61 24.67
CA TYR A 316 5.01 -30.71 23.74
C TYR A 316 4.01 -30.61 22.59
N GLY A 317 4.49 -30.83 21.39
CA GLY A 317 3.65 -30.92 20.23
C GLY A 317 3.81 -29.77 19.25
N ALA A 318 3.29 -29.98 18.05
CA ALA A 318 3.33 -28.95 17.00
C ALA A 318 2.49 -27.76 17.44
N HIS A 319 3.14 -26.63 17.61
CA HIS A 319 2.45 -25.37 17.64
C HIS A 319 1.81 -25.17 16.27
N ARG A 320 0.52 -25.45 16.14
CA ARG A 320 -0.18 -25.45 14.84
C ARG A 320 0.06 -24.16 14.06
N ARG A 321 0.05 -23.00 14.73
CA ARG A 321 0.34 -21.71 14.08
C ARG A 321 1.80 -21.58 13.61
N ARG A 322 2.77 -22.16 14.33
CA ARG A 322 4.17 -22.20 13.85
C ARG A 322 4.31 -23.07 12.61
N GLU A 323 3.65 -24.23 12.57
CA GLU A 323 3.63 -25.06 11.37
C GLU A 323 2.92 -24.33 10.22
N LEU A 324 1.78 -23.68 10.49
CA LEU A 324 1.09 -22.85 9.50
C LEU A 324 2.02 -21.76 8.93
N ALA A 325 2.75 -21.02 9.76
CA ALA A 325 3.68 -20.00 9.31
C ALA A 325 4.79 -20.57 8.42
N LYS A 326 5.33 -21.73 8.74
CA LYS A 326 6.31 -22.43 7.87
C LYS A 326 5.72 -22.78 6.50
N LEU A 327 4.49 -23.34 6.49
CA LEU A 327 3.80 -23.71 5.26
C LEU A 327 3.45 -22.48 4.41
N ILE A 328 2.95 -21.41 5.01
CA ILE A 328 2.71 -20.14 4.33
C ILE A 328 3.99 -19.63 3.67
N LYS A 329 5.09 -19.53 4.43
CA LYS A 329 6.39 -19.04 3.94
C LYS A 329 6.92 -19.86 2.76
N ALA A 330 6.74 -21.18 2.79
CA ALA A 330 7.19 -22.09 1.73
C ALA A 330 6.36 -21.97 0.46
N HIS A 331 5.08 -21.59 0.57
CA HIS A 331 4.15 -21.61 -0.55
C HIS A 331 4.37 -20.45 -1.53
N PRO A 332 4.33 -20.67 -2.86
CA PRO A 332 4.54 -19.61 -3.87
C PRO A 332 3.60 -18.42 -3.74
N LEU A 333 2.35 -18.62 -3.33
CA LEU A 333 1.37 -17.54 -3.15
C LEU A 333 1.81 -16.52 -2.11
N PHE A 334 2.56 -16.89 -1.09
CA PHE A 334 3.05 -15.96 -0.06
C PHE A 334 3.81 -14.78 -0.67
N ARG A 335 4.80 -15.09 -1.51
CA ARG A 335 5.62 -14.04 -2.14
C ARG A 335 4.87 -13.31 -3.26
N LYS A 336 3.95 -13.99 -3.97
CA LYS A 336 3.09 -13.34 -4.98
C LYS A 336 2.09 -12.38 -4.36
N ALA A 337 1.48 -12.75 -3.25
CA ALA A 337 0.48 -11.93 -2.55
C ALA A 337 1.06 -10.58 -2.11
N ILE A 338 2.24 -10.58 -1.48
CA ILE A 338 2.86 -9.33 -1.05
C ILE A 338 3.35 -8.49 -2.23
N VAL A 339 3.94 -9.09 -3.25
CA VAL A 339 4.37 -8.36 -4.46
C VAL A 339 3.17 -7.72 -5.16
N ASN A 340 2.07 -8.45 -5.31
CA ASN A 340 0.84 -7.91 -5.90
C ASN A 340 0.26 -6.75 -5.07
N ARG A 341 0.24 -6.88 -3.74
CA ARG A 341 -0.23 -5.84 -2.82
C ARG A 341 0.64 -4.59 -2.86
N MET A 342 1.97 -4.75 -2.82
CA MET A 342 2.90 -3.62 -2.91
C MET A 342 2.83 -2.94 -4.28
N TRP A 343 2.74 -3.71 -5.34
CA TRP A 343 2.52 -3.17 -6.69
C TRP A 343 1.23 -2.35 -6.77
N GLY A 344 0.11 -2.89 -6.26
CA GLY A 344 -1.16 -2.19 -6.20
C GLY A 344 -1.10 -0.91 -5.36
N HIS A 345 -0.38 -0.93 -4.24
CA HIS A 345 -0.18 0.25 -3.41
C HIS A 345 0.50 1.40 -4.16
N PHE A 346 1.56 1.10 -4.95
CA PHE A 346 2.32 2.12 -5.68
C PHE A 346 1.68 2.50 -7.02
N MET A 347 1.08 1.54 -7.72
CA MET A 347 0.58 1.73 -9.08
C MET A 347 -0.93 2.02 -9.15
N GLY A 348 -1.66 1.94 -8.03
CA GLY A 348 -3.11 2.10 -7.96
C GLY A 348 -3.90 0.80 -8.18
N TYR A 349 -3.44 -0.06 -9.06
CA TYR A 349 -4.01 -1.39 -9.29
C TYR A 349 -2.93 -2.46 -9.12
N GLY A 350 -3.31 -3.61 -8.53
CA GLY A 350 -2.48 -4.81 -8.57
C GLY A 350 -2.48 -5.47 -9.94
N PHE A 351 -1.76 -6.55 -10.07
CA PHE A 351 -1.86 -7.42 -11.24
C PHE A 351 -3.20 -8.17 -11.27
N THR A 352 -3.85 -8.32 -10.12
CA THR A 352 -5.24 -8.79 -9.98
C THR A 352 -6.10 -7.71 -9.33
N LYS A 353 -7.40 -7.76 -9.59
CA LYS A 353 -8.40 -6.91 -8.93
C LYS A 353 -9.51 -7.82 -8.40
N PRO A 354 -9.70 -7.93 -7.06
CA PRO A 354 -8.90 -7.34 -5.97
C PRO A 354 -7.44 -7.84 -5.89
N VAL A 355 -6.59 -7.08 -5.19
CA VAL A 355 -5.15 -7.43 -5.02
C VAL A 355 -4.92 -8.70 -4.20
N ASP A 356 -5.90 -9.09 -3.40
CA ASP A 356 -5.89 -10.24 -2.50
C ASP A 356 -6.74 -11.41 -3.04
N ASP A 357 -6.91 -11.47 -4.36
CA ASP A 357 -7.56 -12.56 -5.05
C ASP A 357 -6.68 -13.09 -6.20
N LEU A 358 -5.77 -13.98 -5.83
CA LEU A 358 -4.87 -14.70 -6.76
C LEU A 358 -5.43 -16.07 -7.18
N GLY A 359 -6.75 -16.24 -7.09
CA GLY A 359 -7.43 -17.48 -7.51
C GLY A 359 -7.34 -17.73 -9.01
N GLU A 360 -7.48 -19.00 -9.43
CA GLU A 360 -7.45 -19.40 -10.85
C GLU A 360 -8.48 -18.65 -11.73
N HIS A 361 -9.57 -18.18 -11.13
CA HIS A 361 -10.62 -17.42 -11.81
C HIS A 361 -10.26 -15.97 -12.08
N ASN A 362 -9.19 -15.46 -11.46
CA ASN A 362 -8.73 -14.08 -11.56
C ASN A 362 -7.24 -14.01 -11.96
N PRO A 363 -6.89 -14.41 -13.20
CA PRO A 363 -5.51 -14.47 -13.65
C PRO A 363 -4.88 -13.06 -13.69
N PRO A 364 -3.62 -12.90 -13.25
CA PRO A 364 -2.91 -11.64 -13.26
C PRO A 364 -2.84 -11.01 -14.66
N SER A 365 -2.76 -9.67 -14.72
CA SER A 365 -2.56 -8.94 -15.98
C SER A 365 -1.17 -9.17 -16.60
N HIS A 366 -0.16 -9.40 -15.75
CA HIS A 366 1.24 -9.63 -16.13
C HIS A 366 1.81 -10.80 -15.31
N PRO A 367 1.47 -12.04 -15.66
CA PRO A 367 1.84 -13.22 -14.85
C PRO A 367 3.35 -13.42 -14.74
N GLU A 368 4.10 -13.26 -15.84
CA GLU A 368 5.56 -13.43 -15.86
C GLU A 368 6.26 -12.36 -15.00
N LEU A 369 5.75 -11.14 -14.99
CA LEU A 369 6.26 -10.07 -14.14
C LEU A 369 6.01 -10.36 -12.66
N LEU A 370 4.79 -10.76 -12.30
CA LEU A 370 4.46 -11.12 -10.92
C LEU A 370 5.33 -12.27 -10.41
N ASP A 371 5.47 -13.33 -11.20
CA ASP A 371 6.26 -14.50 -10.84
C ASP A 371 7.74 -14.16 -10.72
N GLY A 372 8.28 -13.43 -11.69
CA GLY A 372 9.67 -13.03 -11.70
C GLY A 372 10.04 -12.06 -10.56
N LEU A 373 9.16 -11.12 -10.22
CA LEU A 373 9.37 -10.24 -9.06
C LEU A 373 9.27 -10.99 -7.74
N ALA A 374 8.32 -11.92 -7.62
CA ALA A 374 8.16 -12.73 -6.42
C ALA A 374 9.41 -13.58 -6.13
N GLU A 375 10.04 -14.16 -7.14
CA GLU A 375 11.30 -14.90 -6.96
C GLU A 375 12.46 -13.99 -6.57
N ARG A 376 12.63 -12.85 -7.25
CA ARG A 376 13.68 -11.87 -6.92
C ARG A 376 13.51 -11.31 -5.51
N PHE A 377 12.27 -11.10 -5.07
CA PHE A 377 11.97 -10.68 -3.71
C PHE A 377 12.38 -11.72 -2.67
N ARG A 378 12.13 -13.00 -2.94
CA ARG A 378 12.61 -14.11 -2.11
C ARG A 378 14.15 -14.16 -2.06
N GLU A 379 14.81 -13.98 -3.20
CA GLU A 379 16.28 -13.96 -3.31
C GLU A 379 16.91 -12.79 -2.52
N GLN A 380 16.20 -11.67 -2.40
CA GLN A 380 16.58 -10.53 -1.55
C GLN A 380 16.07 -10.66 -0.10
N SER A 381 15.88 -11.90 0.36
CA SER A 381 15.50 -12.19 1.75
C SER A 381 14.24 -11.45 2.21
N PHE A 382 13.28 -11.26 1.32
CA PHE A 382 12.00 -10.60 1.60
C PHE A 382 12.13 -9.15 2.10
N ASP A 383 13.10 -8.39 1.60
CA ASP A 383 13.32 -6.99 1.95
C ASP A 383 12.29 -6.07 1.27
N LEU A 384 11.34 -5.51 2.06
CA LEU A 384 10.30 -4.63 1.56
C LEU A 384 10.83 -3.29 1.02
N LYS A 385 11.94 -2.77 1.56
CA LYS A 385 12.54 -1.53 1.05
C LYS A 385 13.16 -1.75 -0.34
N GLU A 386 13.76 -2.91 -0.58
CA GLU A 386 14.29 -3.24 -1.90
C GLU A 386 13.17 -3.45 -2.93
N LEU A 387 12.10 -4.18 -2.58
CA LEU A 387 10.93 -4.29 -3.47
C LEU A 387 10.33 -2.91 -3.80
N THR A 388 10.20 -2.05 -2.79
CA THR A 388 9.74 -0.67 -2.96
C THR A 388 10.66 0.12 -3.90
N ARG A 389 11.98 0.04 -3.71
CA ARG A 389 12.99 0.69 -4.55
C ARG A 389 12.81 0.31 -6.03
N TRP A 390 12.63 -0.99 -6.33
CA TRP A 390 12.45 -1.46 -7.70
C TRP A 390 11.20 -0.88 -8.36
N ILE A 391 10.09 -0.84 -7.62
CA ILE A 391 8.81 -0.34 -8.15
C ILE A 391 8.91 1.16 -8.41
N VAL A 392 9.36 1.97 -7.45
CA VAL A 392 9.35 3.44 -7.59
C VAL A 392 10.42 3.99 -8.54
N LEU A 393 11.44 3.20 -8.86
CA LEU A 393 12.45 3.54 -9.86
C LEU A 393 12.10 3.00 -11.25
N SER A 394 11.01 2.24 -11.40
CA SER A 394 10.60 1.68 -12.69
C SER A 394 9.96 2.73 -13.60
N ARG A 395 10.04 2.49 -14.90
CA ARG A 395 9.46 3.35 -15.92
C ARG A 395 7.93 3.55 -15.76
N PRO A 396 7.10 2.51 -15.52
CA PRO A 396 5.67 2.71 -15.35
C PRO A 396 5.33 3.64 -14.16
N TYR A 397 6.11 3.62 -13.08
CA TYR A 397 5.93 4.54 -11.97
C TYR A 397 6.32 5.99 -12.31
N ALA A 398 7.27 6.18 -13.23
CA ALA A 398 7.72 7.49 -13.66
C ALA A 398 6.78 8.15 -14.70
N LEU A 399 5.79 7.45 -15.21
CA LEU A 399 4.86 8.01 -16.20
C LEU A 399 3.94 9.07 -15.59
N SER A 400 3.51 10.01 -16.45
CA SER A 400 2.45 10.97 -16.13
C SER A 400 1.09 10.26 -16.05
N SER A 401 0.17 10.82 -15.28
CA SER A 401 -1.22 10.36 -15.17
C SER A 401 -2.11 10.78 -16.35
N ARG A 402 -1.59 11.52 -17.31
CA ARG A 402 -2.37 12.05 -18.45
C ARG A 402 -2.77 10.94 -19.40
N VAL A 403 -4.06 10.94 -19.76
CA VAL A 403 -4.59 10.08 -20.81
C VAL A 403 -4.26 10.67 -22.16
N SER A 404 -3.88 9.84 -23.11
CA SER A 404 -3.68 10.16 -24.53
C SER A 404 -4.50 9.24 -25.43
N GLU A 405 -4.63 9.54 -26.69
CA GLU A 405 -5.27 8.63 -27.66
C GLU A 405 -4.58 7.26 -27.72
N GLY A 406 -3.25 7.24 -27.52
CA GLY A 406 -2.46 6.02 -27.56
C GLY A 406 -2.64 5.09 -26.35
N ASN A 407 -3.21 5.56 -25.23
CA ASN A 407 -3.43 4.74 -24.04
C ASN A 407 -4.85 4.85 -23.45
N ALA A 408 -5.78 5.44 -24.18
CA ALA A 408 -7.17 5.58 -23.71
C ALA A 408 -7.86 4.23 -23.44
N ALA A 409 -7.43 3.16 -24.11
CA ALA A 409 -7.93 1.81 -23.91
C ALA A 409 -7.44 1.17 -22.60
N ASP A 410 -6.40 1.72 -21.95
CA ASP A 410 -5.93 1.28 -20.63
C ASP A 410 -6.75 1.95 -19.52
N ASP A 411 -7.97 1.47 -19.32
CA ASP A 411 -8.89 2.02 -18.31
C ASP A 411 -9.46 0.94 -17.38
N PRO A 412 -8.73 0.62 -16.29
CA PRO A 412 -9.19 -0.37 -15.31
C PRO A 412 -10.45 0.03 -14.54
N ALA A 413 -10.86 1.31 -14.59
CA ALA A 413 -12.08 1.77 -13.93
C ALA A 413 -13.35 1.21 -14.59
N VAL A 414 -13.29 0.92 -15.90
CA VAL A 414 -14.39 0.29 -16.66
C VAL A 414 -14.30 -1.24 -16.74
N GLY A 415 -13.38 -1.85 -15.98
CA GLY A 415 -13.26 -3.31 -15.87
C GLY A 415 -12.15 -3.94 -16.69
N GLU A 416 -11.37 -3.15 -17.43
CA GLU A 416 -10.22 -3.66 -18.18
C GLU A 416 -9.05 -4.02 -17.24
N LYS A 417 -8.22 -4.98 -17.66
CA LYS A 417 -7.01 -5.31 -16.92
C LYS A 417 -6.00 -4.18 -17.01
N PRO A 418 -5.38 -3.75 -15.90
CA PRO A 418 -4.41 -2.66 -15.90
C PRO A 418 -3.19 -3.02 -16.75
N ARG A 419 -2.78 -2.08 -17.62
CA ARG A 419 -1.60 -2.20 -18.50
C ARG A 419 -0.47 -1.29 -18.06
N PHE A 420 -0.72 -0.41 -17.06
CA PHE A 420 0.26 0.51 -16.49
C PHE A 420 0.93 1.41 -17.55
N SER A 421 0.20 1.78 -18.59
CA SER A 421 0.66 2.68 -19.65
C SER A 421 0.60 4.16 -19.27
N ARG A 422 0.09 4.44 -18.09
CA ARG A 422 0.09 5.74 -17.40
C ARG A 422 0.13 5.50 -15.89
N PHE A 423 0.47 6.52 -15.12
CA PHE A 423 0.25 6.47 -13.69
C PHE A 423 -1.25 6.63 -13.39
N TYR A 424 -1.83 5.71 -12.63
CA TYR A 424 -3.24 5.83 -12.25
C TYR A 424 -3.39 6.73 -11.04
N LEU A 425 -4.33 7.68 -11.14
CA LEU A 425 -4.64 8.60 -10.04
C LEU A 425 -5.14 7.83 -8.83
N ARG A 426 -4.68 8.23 -7.64
CA ARG A 426 -5.10 7.63 -6.37
C ARG A 426 -5.45 8.71 -5.37
N GLN A 427 -6.50 8.46 -4.58
CA GLN A 427 -6.78 9.30 -3.43
C GLN A 427 -5.66 9.14 -2.39
N MET A 428 -5.23 10.25 -1.78
CA MET A 428 -4.37 10.18 -0.61
C MET A 428 -5.12 9.54 0.55
N GLN A 429 -4.42 8.76 1.37
CA GLN A 429 -4.96 8.35 2.66
C GLN A 429 -5.16 9.56 3.58
N ALA A 430 -6.08 9.45 4.53
CA ALA A 430 -6.38 10.52 5.47
C ALA A 430 -5.13 11.07 6.17
N GLU A 431 -4.25 10.16 6.59
CA GLU A 431 -2.99 10.48 7.25
C GLU A 431 -2.01 11.20 6.31
N GLN A 432 -1.94 10.77 5.04
CA GLN A 432 -1.08 11.40 4.03
C GLN A 432 -1.56 12.82 3.69
N LEU A 433 -2.87 13.01 3.56
CA LEU A 433 -3.46 14.33 3.32
C LEU A 433 -3.21 15.26 4.50
N TYR A 434 -3.42 14.78 5.73
CA TYR A 434 -3.15 15.52 6.95
C TYR A 434 -1.68 15.95 7.06
N GLU A 435 -0.73 15.03 6.90
CA GLU A 435 0.71 15.32 6.98
C GLU A 435 1.16 16.26 5.84
N SER A 436 0.57 16.13 4.65
CA SER A 436 0.84 17.01 3.52
C SER A 436 0.33 18.43 3.77
N LEU A 437 -0.83 18.59 4.39
CA LEU A 437 -1.32 19.89 4.83
C LEU A 437 -0.38 20.53 5.85
N LEU A 438 0.07 19.78 6.86
CA LEU A 438 1.04 20.31 7.84
C LEU A 438 2.36 20.70 7.16
N THR A 439 2.85 19.89 6.23
CA THR A 439 4.09 20.16 5.49
C THR A 439 3.99 21.43 4.65
N ALA A 440 2.89 21.59 3.88
CA ALA A 440 2.69 22.74 3.01
C ALA A 440 2.47 24.03 3.78
N THR A 441 1.73 23.97 4.88
CA THR A 441 1.19 25.17 5.56
C THR A 441 1.93 25.56 6.82
N GLN A 442 2.68 24.61 7.42
CA GLN A 442 3.33 24.77 8.73
C GLN A 442 2.34 25.26 9.82
N ALA A 443 1.07 24.83 9.70
CA ALA A 443 0.01 25.27 10.61
C ALA A 443 0.26 24.86 12.06
N ASP A 444 0.98 23.76 12.28
CA ASP A 444 1.38 23.28 13.60
C ASP A 444 2.45 24.13 14.29
N LYS A 445 3.26 24.85 13.52
CA LYS A 445 4.31 25.75 14.07
C LYS A 445 3.75 27.06 14.63
N THR A 446 2.49 27.36 14.38
CA THR A 446 1.82 28.58 14.87
C THR A 446 1.40 28.50 16.34
N GLN A 447 1.52 27.33 16.95
CA GLN A 447 1.19 27.06 18.34
C GLN A 447 2.32 26.27 18.99
N GLY A 448 2.57 26.46 20.27
CA GLY A 448 3.62 25.79 21.04
C GLY A 448 3.07 24.92 22.18
N GLY A 449 3.88 23.98 22.66
CA GLY A 449 3.64 23.21 23.86
C GLY A 449 2.64 22.07 23.75
N GLU A 450 2.11 21.66 24.86
CA GLU A 450 1.21 20.49 25.01
C GLU A 450 -0.14 20.68 24.29
N GLU A 451 -0.62 21.93 24.19
CA GLU A 451 -1.82 22.25 23.42
C GLU A 451 -1.67 21.97 21.92
N ALA A 452 -0.50 22.24 21.35
CA ALA A 452 -0.22 21.93 19.95
C ALA A 452 -0.28 20.44 19.67
N ALA A 453 0.24 19.60 20.57
CA ALA A 453 0.17 18.15 20.44
C ALA A 453 -1.28 17.65 20.46
N LYS A 454 -2.07 18.09 21.45
CA LYS A 454 -3.50 17.71 21.55
C LYS A 454 -4.29 18.15 20.31
N LYS A 455 -3.98 19.30 19.76
CA LYS A 455 -4.64 19.83 18.57
C LYS A 455 -4.27 19.05 17.31
N LYS A 456 -3.02 18.61 17.18
CA LYS A 456 -2.58 17.71 16.12
C LYS A 456 -3.37 16.39 16.14
N ASP A 457 -3.49 15.77 17.30
CA ASP A 457 -4.25 14.52 17.47
C ASP A 457 -5.74 14.71 17.12
N GLN A 458 -6.32 15.84 17.53
CA GLN A 458 -7.70 16.18 17.20
C GLN A 458 -7.90 16.37 15.69
N TRP A 459 -7.01 17.11 15.02
CA TRP A 459 -7.06 17.29 13.56
C TRP A 459 -6.92 15.98 12.82
N LEU A 460 -5.93 15.17 13.20
CA LEU A 460 -5.74 13.84 12.60
C LEU A 460 -7.01 12.98 12.75
N GLY A 461 -7.60 12.95 13.95
CA GLY A 461 -8.85 12.23 14.19
C GLY A 461 -9.99 12.68 13.28
N GLN A 462 -10.14 14.00 13.07
CA GLN A 462 -11.13 14.55 12.15
C GLN A 462 -10.89 14.13 10.70
N PHE A 463 -9.62 14.14 10.24
CA PHE A 463 -9.26 13.69 8.90
C PHE A 463 -9.50 12.20 8.70
N VAL A 464 -9.16 11.37 9.67
CA VAL A 464 -9.42 9.92 9.63
C VAL A 464 -10.93 9.63 9.54
N ILE A 465 -11.78 10.37 10.24
CA ILE A 465 -13.23 10.20 10.15
C ILE A 465 -13.77 10.63 8.77
N ALA A 466 -13.25 11.72 8.20
CA ALA A 466 -13.75 12.26 6.94
C ALA A 466 -13.19 11.56 5.69
N PHE A 467 -11.91 11.17 5.71
CA PHE A 467 -11.18 10.67 4.55
C PHE A 467 -10.67 9.23 4.72
N GLY A 468 -10.85 8.63 5.89
CA GLY A 468 -10.38 7.26 6.12
C GLY A 468 -11.14 6.27 5.25
N THR A 469 -10.37 5.44 4.52
CA THR A 469 -10.87 4.31 3.73
C THR A 469 -10.38 3.02 4.38
N ASP A 470 -11.21 1.97 4.37
CA ASP A 470 -10.82 0.64 4.85
C ASP A 470 -10.08 -0.15 3.77
N GLU A 471 -9.52 -1.30 4.17
CA GLU A 471 -8.92 -2.23 3.22
C GLU A 471 -9.99 -2.78 2.28
N GLY A 472 -9.68 -2.77 0.98
CA GLY A 472 -10.61 -3.21 -0.08
C GLY A 472 -11.37 -2.07 -0.76
N ASP A 473 -11.36 -0.87 -0.18
CA ASP A 473 -11.86 0.32 -0.88
C ASP A 473 -10.97 0.65 -2.07
N ASP A 474 -11.59 0.99 -3.19
CA ASP A 474 -10.88 1.34 -4.41
C ASP A 474 -10.30 2.76 -4.30
N ALA A 475 -9.00 2.85 -4.01
CA ALA A 475 -8.29 4.12 -3.90
C ALA A 475 -8.23 4.92 -5.23
N THR A 476 -8.52 4.27 -6.36
CA THR A 476 -8.53 4.90 -7.68
C THR A 476 -9.88 5.53 -8.04
N THR A 477 -10.93 5.21 -7.26
CA THR A 477 -12.25 5.80 -7.44
C THR A 477 -12.46 6.89 -6.38
N PHE A 478 -12.33 8.14 -6.78
CA PHE A 478 -12.62 9.29 -5.91
C PHE A 478 -14.07 9.75 -6.07
N ASN A 479 -14.91 9.35 -5.13
CA ASN A 479 -16.27 9.88 -4.97
C ASN A 479 -16.28 10.82 -3.76
N GLY A 480 -15.96 12.11 -3.99
CA GLY A 480 -15.95 13.09 -2.92
C GLY A 480 -17.27 13.12 -2.14
N SER A 481 -17.20 12.97 -0.82
CA SER A 481 -18.37 13.03 0.06
C SER A 481 -18.57 14.44 0.62
N ILE A 482 -19.81 14.76 1.02
CA ILE A 482 -20.13 16.05 1.65
C ILE A 482 -19.26 16.30 2.89
N PRO A 483 -19.01 15.34 3.81
CA PRO A 483 -18.11 15.54 4.94
C PRO A 483 -16.69 15.90 4.52
N GLN A 484 -16.14 15.27 3.46
CA GLN A 484 -14.81 15.58 2.94
C GLN A 484 -14.73 17.02 2.43
N VAL A 485 -15.70 17.44 1.63
CA VAL A 485 -15.79 18.81 1.11
C VAL A 485 -15.89 19.83 2.25
N LEU A 486 -16.78 19.58 3.22
CA LEU A 486 -16.94 20.47 4.36
C LEU A 486 -15.67 20.57 5.22
N MET A 487 -14.97 19.45 5.41
CA MET A 487 -13.68 19.42 6.13
C MET A 487 -12.62 20.26 5.42
N MET A 488 -12.47 20.10 4.10
CA MET A 488 -11.49 20.85 3.32
C MET A 488 -11.85 22.33 3.19
N PHE A 489 -13.13 22.68 3.19
CA PHE A 489 -13.54 24.10 3.07
C PHE A 489 -13.50 24.84 4.40
N ASN A 490 -13.90 24.19 5.51
CA ASN A 490 -14.19 24.86 6.77
C ASN A 490 -13.55 24.20 8.00
N GLY A 491 -12.78 23.12 7.83
CA GLY A 491 -12.11 22.43 8.95
C GLY A 491 -11.15 23.35 9.69
N ASP A 492 -10.94 23.09 10.98
CA ASP A 492 -10.08 23.93 11.83
C ASP A 492 -8.64 23.99 11.32
N LEU A 493 -8.10 22.87 10.81
CA LEU A 493 -6.76 22.85 10.20
C LEU A 493 -6.70 23.78 8.98
N ILE A 494 -7.69 23.73 8.08
CA ILE A 494 -7.72 24.57 6.88
C ILE A 494 -7.85 26.06 7.25
N LYS A 495 -8.71 26.38 8.21
CA LYS A 495 -8.81 27.76 8.74
C LYS A 495 -7.49 28.25 9.31
N GLN A 496 -6.76 27.39 10.03
CA GLN A 496 -5.44 27.73 10.57
C GLN A 496 -4.40 27.86 9.46
N ALA A 497 -4.40 26.95 8.49
CA ALA A 497 -3.49 26.87 7.36
C ALA A 497 -3.58 28.08 6.41
N THR A 498 -4.75 28.69 6.32
CA THR A 498 -5.02 29.82 5.43
C THR A 498 -4.99 31.17 6.12
N ARG A 499 -4.68 31.24 7.43
CA ARG A 499 -4.55 32.53 8.14
C ARG A 499 -3.20 33.18 7.83
N THR A 500 -3.24 34.53 7.68
CA THR A 500 -2.07 35.36 7.78
C THR A 500 -1.83 35.65 9.27
N GLY A 501 -0.96 34.86 9.89
CA GLY A 501 -0.65 34.98 11.32
C GLY A 501 0.82 34.60 11.58
N LYS A 502 1.38 35.06 12.68
CA LYS A 502 2.80 34.85 13.02
C LYS A 502 3.19 33.38 13.02
N GLY A 503 4.15 33.02 12.20
CA GLY A 503 4.80 31.71 12.16
C GLY A 503 4.25 30.72 11.11
N GLY A 504 3.17 31.05 10.39
CA GLY A 504 2.65 30.20 9.31
C GLY A 504 3.37 30.44 7.98
N PHE A 505 3.30 29.45 7.08
CA PHE A 505 3.91 29.54 5.74
C PHE A 505 3.34 30.73 4.94
N LEU A 506 2.00 30.88 4.91
CA LEU A 506 1.35 31.98 4.19
C LEU A 506 1.80 33.34 4.70
N ASP A 507 1.94 33.51 6.01
CA ASP A 507 2.41 34.76 6.62
C ASP A 507 3.83 35.11 6.15
N SER A 508 4.73 34.11 6.15
CA SER A 508 6.10 34.30 5.69
C SER A 508 6.19 34.68 4.20
N VAL A 509 5.30 34.13 3.37
CA VAL A 509 5.21 34.49 1.95
C VAL A 509 4.60 35.88 1.77
N ALA A 510 3.53 36.20 2.49
CA ALA A 510 2.82 37.50 2.37
C ALA A 510 3.71 38.66 2.80
N THR A 511 4.42 38.53 3.93
CA THR A 511 5.30 39.58 4.48
C THR A 511 6.68 39.66 3.83
N GLY A 512 7.11 38.61 3.13
CA GLY A 512 8.39 38.60 2.44
C GLY A 512 8.52 39.66 1.37
N GLY A 513 9.73 40.22 1.16
CA GLY A 513 10.02 41.30 0.22
C GLY A 513 10.03 40.91 -1.26
N THR A 514 9.52 39.72 -1.64
CA THR A 514 9.51 39.26 -3.02
C THR A 514 8.34 39.82 -3.85
N ALA A 515 8.51 39.88 -5.18
CA ALA A 515 7.47 40.33 -6.09
C ALA A 515 6.20 39.46 -6.02
N PRO A 516 4.99 39.99 -6.28
CA PRO A 516 3.74 39.22 -6.19
C PRO A 516 3.73 37.90 -6.95
N ARG A 517 4.33 37.86 -8.15
CA ARG A 517 4.47 36.63 -8.94
C ARG A 517 5.28 35.57 -8.20
N ALA A 518 6.41 35.94 -7.60
CA ALA A 518 7.25 35.01 -6.85
C ALA A 518 6.54 34.46 -5.60
N LYS A 519 5.64 35.26 -5.00
CA LYS A 519 4.79 34.80 -3.89
C LYS A 519 3.79 33.73 -4.35
N ILE A 520 3.14 33.93 -5.50
CA ILE A 520 2.24 32.92 -6.09
C ILE A 520 3.03 31.65 -6.47
N ASP A 521 4.20 31.81 -7.13
CA ASP A 521 5.09 30.67 -7.43
C ASP A 521 5.41 29.85 -6.17
N ALA A 522 5.67 30.52 -5.03
CA ALA A 522 5.98 29.86 -3.77
C ALA A 522 4.80 29.02 -3.23
N LEU A 523 3.56 29.49 -3.34
CA LEU A 523 2.36 28.75 -2.93
C LEU A 523 2.21 27.45 -3.74
N TYR A 524 2.31 27.55 -5.08
CA TYR A 524 2.19 26.40 -5.97
C TYR A 524 3.34 25.39 -5.77
N MET A 525 4.56 25.89 -5.60
CA MET A 525 5.72 25.03 -5.31
C MET A 525 5.57 24.26 -3.99
N ALA A 526 5.01 24.91 -2.96
CA ALA A 526 4.85 24.29 -1.64
C ALA A 526 3.75 23.22 -1.61
N ALA A 527 2.68 23.40 -2.37
CA ALA A 527 1.54 22.47 -2.37
C ALA A 527 1.61 21.43 -3.49
N LEU A 528 1.98 21.85 -4.70
CA LEU A 528 1.85 21.06 -5.94
C LEU A 528 3.19 20.67 -6.58
N ALA A 529 4.32 21.08 -5.98
CA ALA A 529 5.67 20.83 -6.46
C ALA A 529 5.93 21.33 -7.91
N ARG A 530 5.16 22.32 -8.35
CA ARG A 530 5.27 22.97 -9.67
C ARG A 530 4.97 24.47 -9.59
N LYS A 531 5.36 25.19 -10.62
CA LYS A 531 4.92 26.56 -10.80
C LYS A 531 3.48 26.63 -11.33
N PRO A 532 2.76 27.76 -11.11
CA PRO A 532 1.45 27.96 -11.71
C PRO A 532 1.55 28.03 -13.23
N SER A 533 0.55 27.50 -13.91
CA SER A 533 0.34 27.67 -15.36
C SER A 533 0.02 29.14 -15.67
N SER A 534 0.10 29.52 -16.96
CA SER A 534 -0.27 30.86 -17.40
C SER A 534 -1.74 31.21 -17.10
N THR A 535 -2.63 30.23 -17.11
CA THR A 535 -4.05 30.39 -16.78
C THR A 535 -4.23 30.63 -15.28
N GLU A 536 -3.61 29.83 -14.43
CA GLU A 536 -3.65 29.98 -12.96
C GLU A 536 -3.07 31.32 -12.53
N LEU A 537 -1.97 31.76 -13.15
CA LEU A 537 -1.37 33.05 -12.87
C LEU A 537 -2.31 34.23 -13.26
N LYS A 538 -3.00 34.10 -14.40
CA LYS A 538 -4.01 35.11 -14.81
C LYS A 538 -5.17 35.17 -13.79
N MET A 539 -5.62 34.03 -13.28
CA MET A 539 -6.68 33.97 -12.27
C MET A 539 -6.22 34.59 -10.93
N ALA A 540 -5.01 34.26 -10.49
CA ALA A 540 -4.44 34.86 -9.28
C ALA A 540 -4.31 36.40 -9.38
N ASN A 541 -3.92 36.91 -10.56
CA ASN A 541 -3.87 38.36 -10.79
C ASN A 541 -5.27 39.02 -10.74
N LYS A 542 -6.31 38.37 -11.31
CA LYS A 542 -7.70 38.84 -11.18
C LYS A 542 -8.18 38.90 -9.73
N ILE A 543 -7.78 37.91 -8.91
CA ILE A 543 -8.09 37.92 -7.46
C ILE A 543 -7.41 39.13 -6.81
N LEU A 544 -6.15 39.42 -7.12
CA LEU A 544 -5.42 40.59 -6.61
C LEU A 544 -6.08 41.91 -7.00
N GLU A 545 -6.53 42.02 -8.25
CA GLU A 545 -7.27 43.19 -8.74
C GLU A 545 -8.61 43.36 -7.99
N ALA A 546 -9.39 42.28 -7.85
CA ALA A 546 -10.67 42.26 -7.13
C ALA A 546 -10.54 42.66 -5.65
N ARG A 547 -9.38 42.37 -5.03
CA ARG A 547 -9.03 42.75 -3.66
C ARG A 547 -8.49 44.19 -3.54
N GLY A 548 -8.54 44.98 -4.63
CA GLY A 548 -8.08 46.39 -4.61
C GLY A 548 -6.60 46.54 -4.27
N GLY A 549 -5.76 45.52 -4.56
CA GLY A 549 -4.33 45.52 -4.26
C GLY A 549 -3.98 44.97 -2.87
N ASP A 550 -4.93 44.48 -2.08
CA ASP A 550 -4.65 43.72 -0.86
C ASP A 550 -3.96 42.38 -1.20
N VAL A 551 -2.63 42.43 -1.21
CA VAL A 551 -1.80 41.26 -1.56
C VAL A 551 -1.99 40.10 -0.57
N ALA A 552 -2.11 40.40 0.73
CA ALA A 552 -2.24 39.36 1.76
C ALA A 552 -3.57 38.61 1.62
N GLY A 553 -4.68 39.35 1.46
CA GLY A 553 -5.99 38.73 1.22
C GLY A 553 -6.08 37.96 -0.09
N ALA A 554 -5.47 38.49 -1.16
CA ALA A 554 -5.41 37.76 -2.44
C ALA A 554 -4.60 36.46 -2.35
N LEU A 555 -3.46 36.45 -1.66
CA LEU A 555 -2.67 35.25 -1.43
C LEU A 555 -3.40 34.22 -0.56
N GLN A 556 -4.20 34.68 0.41
CA GLN A 556 -5.05 33.81 1.23
C GLN A 556 -6.10 33.09 0.37
N ASP A 557 -6.77 33.80 -0.53
CA ASP A 557 -7.76 33.22 -1.44
C ASP A 557 -7.13 32.21 -2.41
N VAL A 558 -5.98 32.59 -3.01
CA VAL A 558 -5.22 31.68 -3.89
C VAL A 558 -4.77 30.43 -3.13
N TRP A 559 -4.25 30.61 -1.91
CA TRP A 559 -3.77 29.50 -1.09
C TRP A 559 -4.90 28.54 -0.73
N TRP A 560 -6.03 29.09 -0.29
CA TRP A 560 -7.23 28.30 -0.03
C TRP A 560 -7.66 27.48 -1.26
N ALA A 561 -7.69 28.10 -2.45
CA ALA A 561 -8.06 27.43 -3.68
C ALA A 561 -7.07 26.31 -4.06
N VAL A 562 -5.77 26.52 -3.88
CA VAL A 562 -4.72 25.52 -4.16
C VAL A 562 -4.85 24.33 -3.23
N LEU A 563 -5.02 24.55 -1.91
CA LEU A 563 -5.17 23.46 -0.93
C LEU A 563 -6.47 22.65 -1.13
N ASN A 564 -7.49 23.25 -1.72
CA ASN A 564 -8.77 22.60 -2.03
C ASN A 564 -8.84 22.05 -3.46
N SER A 565 -7.76 22.11 -4.22
CA SER A 565 -7.73 21.55 -5.58
C SER A 565 -7.64 20.03 -5.56
N ASN A 566 -8.24 19.39 -6.57
CA ASN A 566 -8.10 17.94 -6.75
C ASN A 566 -6.63 17.55 -6.90
N GLU A 567 -5.80 18.38 -7.52
CA GLU A 567 -4.37 18.13 -7.68
C GLU A 567 -3.63 18.06 -6.32
N PHE A 568 -4.07 18.81 -5.30
CA PHE A 568 -3.50 18.70 -3.97
C PHE A 568 -3.92 17.42 -3.25
N ILE A 569 -5.19 17.02 -3.40
CA ILE A 569 -5.80 15.90 -2.64
C ILE A 569 -5.44 14.54 -3.23
N ILE A 570 -5.11 14.49 -4.52
CA ILE A 570 -4.85 13.26 -5.28
C ILE A 570 -3.35 13.05 -5.45
N ASN A 571 -2.90 11.79 -5.33
CA ASN A 571 -1.58 11.36 -5.77
C ASN A 571 -1.62 11.07 -7.28
N HIS A 572 -0.81 11.81 -8.03
CA HIS A 572 -0.78 11.81 -9.50
C HIS A 572 0.63 11.71 -10.06
#